data_6e1e12d36b77dac3596c6f3d83365e31
#
_entry.id   6e1e12d36b77dac3596c6f3d83365e31
#
_cell.length_a   1.000
_cell.length_b   1.000
_cell.length_c   1.000
_cell.angle_alpha   90.00
_cell.angle_beta   90.00
_cell.angle_gamma   90.00
#
_symmetry.space_group_name_H-M   'P 1'
#
loop_
_entity.id
_entity.type
_entity.pdbx_description
1 polymer ?
#
loop_
_entity_poly.entity_id
_entity_poly.type
_entity_poly.pdbx_seq_one_letter_code
_entity_poly.pdbx_strand_id
1 'polypeptide(L)'
;MLKKEALTAIEQTIGYQFKDKQLISQAFTRSSYHYEHPEEQSNEVMEFVGDSVLSLLVVDNLLDRYTDKDGSGLYSCLNEGDFSSIRSFMVEKSFLAKKMRKLGLHQFLRMSIGDEKQGIENSISVLEDLFESIVGAIYLDVGRNLNKTKKIVIPLLEIDSELDEYDGKIKISYKNLVQEWCAKYGYDRPVYETYQTYDGFVSTCYIREHNVKGEGTGNNRKQAEKEAAEIVYLQLEDIESSFAGLEISFENSINMLQEYCQEKDIPKPEYKTVNDIIFDDNSHEFTVHCILNGKYTEGKGERVKEAKKEAAYKMLDYLGLIQ
;
A
#
# COMPACT_ATOMS: atom_id res chain seq x y z
N MET A 1 20.60 -17.48 32.53
CA MET A 1 19.32 -17.79 31.82
C MET A 1 18.13 -17.23 32.62
N LEU A 2 17.07 -16.74 31.95
CA LEU A 2 15.83 -16.28 32.60
C LEU A 2 15.18 -17.40 33.45
N LYS A 3 14.51 -17.01 34.53
CA LYS A 3 13.72 -17.94 35.35
C LYS A 3 12.51 -18.45 34.55
N LYS A 4 12.07 -19.67 34.85
CA LYS A 4 10.97 -20.33 34.10
C LYS A 4 9.67 -19.52 34.12
N GLU A 5 9.35 -18.89 35.26
CA GLU A 5 8.16 -18.03 35.39
C GLU A 5 8.23 -16.80 34.49
N ALA A 6 9.40 -16.15 34.40
CA ALA A 6 9.63 -15.02 33.52
C ALA A 6 9.53 -15.42 32.06
N LEU A 7 10.15 -16.54 31.66
CA LEU A 7 10.03 -17.08 30.30
C LEU A 7 8.57 -17.34 29.92
N THR A 8 7.79 -17.95 30.81
CA THR A 8 6.37 -18.21 30.53
C THR A 8 5.57 -16.91 30.34
N ALA A 9 5.80 -15.92 31.22
CA ALA A 9 5.13 -14.63 31.11
C ALA A 9 5.51 -13.88 29.80
N ILE A 10 6.78 -13.90 29.43
CA ILE A 10 7.28 -13.30 28.18
C ILE A 10 6.63 -13.98 26.98
N GLU A 11 6.65 -15.30 26.91
CA GLU A 11 6.06 -16.07 25.82
C GLU A 11 4.55 -15.85 25.66
N GLN A 12 3.83 -15.76 26.78
CA GLN A 12 2.40 -15.46 26.80
C GLN A 12 2.12 -14.04 26.26
N THR A 13 2.93 -13.06 26.65
CA THR A 13 2.78 -11.67 26.19
C THR A 13 3.10 -11.52 24.70
N ILE A 14 4.16 -12.19 24.22
CA ILE A 14 4.55 -12.19 22.80
C ILE A 14 3.57 -13.01 21.95
N GLY A 15 2.88 -13.99 22.54
CA GLY A 15 2.05 -14.95 21.81
C GLY A 15 2.86 -16.00 21.03
N TYR A 16 4.11 -16.23 21.44
CA TYR A 16 5.02 -17.14 20.75
C TYR A 16 5.84 -17.98 21.75
N GLN A 17 5.91 -19.29 21.53
CA GLN A 17 6.73 -20.21 22.30
C GLN A 17 8.07 -20.45 21.61
N PHE A 18 9.15 -19.99 22.21
CA PHE A 18 10.50 -20.19 21.68
C PHE A 18 10.92 -21.67 21.76
N LYS A 19 11.51 -22.16 20.68
CA LYS A 19 12.13 -23.49 20.62
C LYS A 19 13.45 -23.49 21.38
N ASP A 20 14.27 -22.47 21.14
CA ASP A 20 15.50 -22.22 21.86
C ASP A 20 15.30 -21.12 22.93
N LYS A 21 15.22 -21.54 24.20
CA LYS A 21 15.07 -20.61 25.33
C LYS A 21 16.32 -19.76 25.59
N GLN A 22 17.47 -20.14 25.02
CA GLN A 22 18.69 -19.35 25.17
C GLN A 22 18.58 -18.06 24.36
N LEU A 23 17.99 -18.09 23.14
CA LEU A 23 17.81 -16.92 22.31
C LEU A 23 17.00 -15.84 23.02
N ILE A 24 15.85 -16.18 23.57
CA ILE A 24 15.03 -15.20 24.29
C ILE A 24 15.67 -14.76 25.60
N SER A 25 16.38 -15.65 26.32
CA SER A 25 17.16 -15.26 27.50
C SER A 25 18.25 -14.25 27.15
N GLN A 26 18.94 -14.44 26.05
CA GLN A 26 19.98 -13.52 25.58
C GLN A 26 19.38 -12.17 25.18
N ALA A 27 18.22 -12.13 24.49
CA ALA A 27 17.53 -10.89 24.15
C ALA A 27 17.23 -10.00 25.37
N PHE A 28 17.01 -10.62 26.52
CA PHE A 28 16.78 -9.94 27.81
C PHE A 28 18.05 -9.76 28.65
N THR A 29 19.24 -9.82 28.06
CA THR A 29 20.52 -9.67 28.78
C THR A 29 21.29 -8.46 28.27
N ARG A 30 21.30 -7.39 29.03
CA ARG A 30 22.08 -6.18 28.71
C ARG A 30 23.59 -6.43 28.81
N SER A 31 24.37 -5.62 28.08
CA SER A 31 25.84 -5.62 28.15
C SER A 31 26.35 -5.40 29.58
N SER A 32 25.69 -4.55 30.38
CA SER A 32 26.05 -4.33 31.77
C SER A 32 25.89 -5.58 32.63
N TYR A 33 24.91 -6.44 32.37
CA TYR A 33 24.78 -7.74 33.03
C TYR A 33 25.88 -8.71 32.59
N HIS A 34 26.16 -8.75 31.28
CA HIS A 34 27.23 -9.57 30.72
C HIS A 34 28.60 -9.26 31.35
N TYR A 35 28.91 -7.98 31.59
CA TYR A 35 30.17 -7.62 32.27
C TYR A 35 30.30 -8.20 33.69
N GLU A 36 29.18 -8.36 34.40
CA GLU A 36 29.17 -9.01 35.73
C GLU A 36 29.08 -10.55 35.60
N HIS A 37 28.58 -11.05 34.45
CA HIS A 37 28.33 -12.48 34.15
C HIS A 37 28.84 -12.86 32.77
N PRO A 38 30.18 -12.98 32.57
CA PRO A 38 30.77 -13.20 31.23
C PRO A 38 30.34 -14.50 30.53
N GLU A 39 29.81 -15.45 31.27
CA GLU A 39 29.26 -16.71 30.74
C GLU A 39 27.93 -16.54 30.01
N GLU A 40 27.21 -15.42 30.20
CA GLU A 40 25.96 -15.13 29.53
C GLU A 40 26.17 -14.01 28.48
N GLN A 41 25.81 -14.25 27.23
CA GLN A 41 25.99 -13.30 26.14
C GLN A 41 25.03 -12.13 26.23
N SER A 42 25.48 -10.93 25.82
CA SER A 42 24.63 -9.74 25.73
C SER A 42 23.67 -9.80 24.53
N ASN A 43 22.69 -8.91 24.53
CA ASN A 43 21.68 -8.77 23.50
C ASN A 43 22.13 -7.97 22.27
N GLU A 44 23.32 -7.38 22.27
CA GLU A 44 23.79 -6.45 21.21
C GLU A 44 23.71 -7.02 19.79
N VAL A 45 24.08 -8.31 19.62
CA VAL A 45 23.97 -8.98 18.30
C VAL A 45 22.52 -9.17 17.88
N MET A 46 21.61 -9.41 18.83
CA MET A 46 20.18 -9.58 18.55
C MET A 46 19.51 -8.25 18.22
N GLU A 47 19.90 -7.19 18.93
CA GLU A 47 19.51 -5.81 18.64
C GLU A 47 19.88 -5.43 17.20
N PHE A 48 21.14 -5.62 16.82
CA PHE A 48 21.62 -5.35 15.46
C PHE A 48 20.83 -6.13 14.38
N VAL A 49 20.53 -7.40 14.60
CA VAL A 49 19.72 -8.23 13.70
C VAL A 49 18.28 -7.75 13.71
N GLY A 50 17.75 -7.46 14.89
CA GLY A 50 16.36 -7.07 15.09
C GLY A 50 16.00 -5.74 14.47
N ASP A 51 16.86 -4.71 14.57
CA ASP A 51 16.69 -3.42 13.89
C ASP A 51 16.49 -3.61 12.38
N SER A 52 17.40 -4.35 11.75
CA SER A 52 17.33 -4.61 10.30
C SER A 52 16.07 -5.41 9.91
N VAL A 53 15.72 -6.42 10.69
CA VAL A 53 14.52 -7.25 10.45
C VAL A 53 13.25 -6.43 10.69
N LEU A 54 13.18 -5.66 11.76
CA LEU A 54 12.05 -4.80 12.09
C LEU A 54 11.77 -3.80 10.98
N SER A 55 12.82 -3.11 10.51
CA SER A 55 12.72 -2.16 9.41
C SER A 55 12.16 -2.82 8.14
N LEU A 56 12.62 -4.03 7.81
CA LEU A 56 12.10 -4.80 6.67
C LEU A 56 10.66 -5.25 6.86
N LEU A 57 10.27 -5.69 8.07
CA LEU A 57 8.89 -6.09 8.37
C LEU A 57 7.91 -4.92 8.24
N VAL A 58 8.31 -3.73 8.68
CA VAL A 58 7.53 -2.51 8.50
C VAL A 58 7.35 -2.20 7.02
N VAL A 59 8.43 -2.22 6.23
CA VAL A 59 8.36 -2.00 4.77
C VAL A 59 7.44 -3.03 4.10
N ASP A 60 7.59 -4.30 4.42
CA ASP A 60 6.76 -5.38 3.87
C ASP A 60 5.26 -5.23 4.23
N ASN A 61 4.96 -4.73 5.43
CA ASN A 61 3.58 -4.41 5.82
C ASN A 61 3.03 -3.19 5.07
N LEU A 62 3.86 -2.16 4.86
CA LEU A 62 3.47 -0.98 4.07
C LEU A 62 3.21 -1.33 2.61
N LEU A 63 3.99 -2.24 2.02
CA LEU A 63 3.76 -2.73 0.66
C LEU A 63 2.40 -3.46 0.57
N ASP A 64 2.10 -4.36 1.51
CA ASP A 64 0.80 -5.06 1.54
C ASP A 64 -0.39 -4.10 1.63
N ARG A 65 -0.22 -2.95 2.32
CA ARG A 65 -1.30 -2.00 2.56
C ARG A 65 -1.48 -0.96 1.46
N TYR A 66 -0.39 -0.48 0.87
CA TYR A 66 -0.39 0.71 0.01
C TYR A 66 0.06 0.44 -1.41
N THR A 67 0.27 -0.82 -1.80
CA THR A 67 0.66 -1.13 -3.16
C THR A 67 -0.23 -2.17 -3.80
N ASP A 68 -0.47 -1.98 -5.10
CA ASP A 68 -1.09 -2.95 -5.98
C ASP A 68 -0.12 -3.37 -7.07
N LYS A 69 -0.37 -4.51 -7.68
CA LYS A 69 0.45 -5.06 -8.76
C LYS A 69 -0.41 -5.52 -9.91
N ASP A 70 -0.11 -5.01 -11.09
CA ASP A 70 -0.71 -5.46 -12.34
C ASP A 70 0.34 -5.90 -13.35
N GLY A 71 -0.06 -6.09 -14.61
CA GLY A 71 0.84 -6.47 -15.70
C GLY A 71 1.90 -5.41 -16.06
N SER A 72 1.76 -4.16 -15.60
CA SER A 72 2.68 -3.05 -15.85
C SER A 72 3.72 -2.88 -14.75
N GLY A 73 3.50 -3.46 -13.54
CA GLY A 73 4.43 -3.40 -12.41
C GLY A 73 3.78 -3.22 -11.06
N LEU A 74 4.56 -2.70 -10.11
CA LEU A 74 4.12 -2.33 -8.75
C LEU A 74 3.83 -0.83 -8.73
N TYR A 75 2.66 -0.44 -8.23
CA TYR A 75 2.25 0.96 -8.08
C TYR A 75 1.66 1.23 -6.69
N SER A 76 1.65 2.50 -6.29
CA SER A 76 1.18 2.94 -4.97
C SER A 76 0.64 4.35 -5.01
N CYS A 77 -0.39 4.62 -4.22
CA CYS A 77 -0.87 5.98 -3.94
C CYS A 77 0.14 6.82 -3.12
N LEU A 78 1.14 6.19 -2.50
CA LEU A 78 2.22 6.84 -1.75
C LEU A 78 3.47 6.96 -2.61
N ASN A 79 4.19 8.07 -2.47
CA ASN A 79 5.52 8.25 -3.07
C ASN A 79 6.62 7.75 -2.12
N GLU A 80 7.87 7.67 -2.61
CA GLU A 80 9.03 7.21 -1.84
C GLU A 80 9.23 8.01 -0.54
N GLY A 81 8.99 9.31 -0.56
CA GLY A 81 9.11 10.17 0.63
C GLY A 81 8.05 9.84 1.69
N ASP A 82 6.82 9.51 1.28
CA ASP A 82 5.74 9.09 2.17
C ASP A 82 6.09 7.74 2.83
N PHE A 83 6.52 6.74 2.05
CA PHE A 83 6.99 5.46 2.57
C PHE A 83 8.14 5.62 3.57
N SER A 84 9.13 6.45 3.24
CA SER A 84 10.28 6.74 4.11
C SER A 84 9.86 7.41 5.41
N SER A 85 8.88 8.33 5.36
CA SER A 85 8.36 9.04 6.53
C SER A 85 7.59 8.09 7.46
N ILE A 86 6.70 7.27 6.90
CA ILE A 86 5.92 6.29 7.67
C ILE A 86 6.85 5.25 8.31
N ARG A 87 7.76 4.68 7.52
CA ARG A 87 8.76 3.74 8.03
C ARG A 87 9.54 4.35 9.20
N SER A 88 10.07 5.58 9.02
CA SER A 88 10.86 6.25 10.06
C SER A 88 10.06 6.47 11.34
N PHE A 89 8.78 6.80 11.24
CA PHE A 89 7.89 6.93 12.39
C PHE A 89 7.68 5.59 13.11
N MET A 90 7.45 4.49 12.37
CA MET A 90 7.15 3.17 12.93
C MET A 90 8.37 2.47 13.56
N VAL A 91 9.58 2.90 13.25
CA VAL A 91 10.82 2.39 13.86
C VAL A 91 11.50 3.44 14.75
N GLU A 92 10.82 4.56 15.05
CA GLU A 92 11.38 5.58 15.92
C GLU A 92 11.51 5.06 17.36
N LYS A 93 12.61 5.43 18.04
CA LYS A 93 12.91 5.05 19.43
C LYS A 93 11.74 5.28 20.38
N SER A 94 11.11 6.45 20.28
CA SER A 94 9.97 6.82 21.11
C SER A 94 8.75 5.91 20.88
N PHE A 95 8.52 5.51 19.62
CA PHE A 95 7.44 4.60 19.23
C PHE A 95 7.67 3.19 19.79
N LEU A 96 8.85 2.62 19.56
CA LEU A 96 9.20 1.29 20.05
C LEU A 96 9.21 1.23 21.58
N ALA A 97 9.73 2.28 22.23
CA ALA A 97 9.68 2.39 23.69
C ALA A 97 8.24 2.46 24.23
N LYS A 98 7.33 3.18 23.56
CA LYS A 98 5.89 3.19 23.90
C LYS A 98 5.30 1.78 23.85
N LYS A 99 5.59 1.03 22.77
CA LYS A 99 5.12 -0.35 22.61
C LYS A 99 5.70 -1.29 23.68
N MET A 100 7.00 -1.20 23.96
CA MET A 100 7.66 -2.00 25.00
C MET A 100 7.07 -1.72 26.38
N ARG A 101 6.79 -0.45 26.74
CA ARG A 101 6.11 -0.13 28.00
C ARG A 101 4.71 -0.75 28.10
N LYS A 102 3.94 -0.68 26.99
CA LYS A 102 2.60 -1.29 26.92
C LYS A 102 2.63 -2.81 27.14
N LEU A 103 3.63 -3.48 26.55
CA LEU A 103 3.84 -4.92 26.74
C LEU A 103 4.31 -5.27 28.16
N GLY A 104 4.90 -4.33 28.90
CA GLY A 104 5.40 -4.56 30.25
C GLY A 104 6.61 -5.51 30.33
N LEU A 105 7.24 -5.83 29.20
CA LEU A 105 8.32 -6.82 29.14
C LEU A 105 9.66 -6.33 29.71
N HIS A 106 9.88 -5.02 29.75
CA HIS A 106 11.10 -4.40 30.27
C HIS A 106 11.41 -4.78 31.72
N GLN A 107 10.41 -5.14 32.53
CA GLN A 107 10.59 -5.62 33.89
C GLN A 107 11.39 -6.93 34.01
N PHE A 108 11.54 -7.68 32.94
CA PHE A 108 12.32 -8.92 32.89
C PHE A 108 13.74 -8.72 32.38
N LEU A 109 14.12 -7.47 32.02
CA LEU A 109 15.45 -7.15 31.51
C LEU A 109 16.50 -7.39 32.60
N ARG A 110 17.54 -8.14 32.26
CA ARG A 110 18.68 -8.40 33.14
C ARG A 110 19.76 -7.35 32.89
N MET A 111 20.17 -6.67 33.94
CA MET A 111 21.16 -5.58 33.90
C MET A 111 22.03 -5.62 35.15
N SER A 112 23.09 -4.82 35.19
CA SER A 112 23.91 -4.67 36.40
C SER A 112 23.13 -4.07 37.56
N ILE A 113 23.59 -4.32 38.78
CA ILE A 113 23.03 -3.68 39.98
C ILE A 113 23.09 -2.12 39.88
N GLY A 114 24.09 -1.60 39.20
CA GLY A 114 24.24 -0.16 38.97
C GLY A 114 23.13 0.41 38.08
N ASP A 115 22.81 -0.26 36.99
CA ASP A 115 21.75 0.11 36.06
C ASP A 115 20.37 0.01 36.72
N GLU A 116 20.13 -1.07 37.47
CA GLU A 116 18.87 -1.30 38.20
C GLU A 116 18.57 -0.16 39.18
N LYS A 117 19.59 0.27 39.96
CA LYS A 117 19.45 1.39 40.91
C LYS A 117 19.14 2.73 40.22
N GLN A 118 19.52 2.91 38.94
CA GLN A 118 19.27 4.10 38.16
C GLN A 118 17.95 4.04 37.37
N GLY A 119 17.24 2.90 37.39
CA GLY A 119 15.99 2.68 36.66
C GLY A 119 16.18 2.73 35.14
N ILE A 120 17.33 2.27 34.64
CA ILE A 120 17.74 2.34 33.23
C ILE A 120 16.76 1.57 32.33
N GLU A 121 16.07 0.55 32.84
CA GLU A 121 15.06 -0.22 32.12
C GLU A 121 13.88 0.63 31.62
N ASN A 122 13.72 1.84 32.13
CA ASN A 122 12.69 2.78 31.72
C ASN A 122 13.16 3.78 30.66
N SER A 123 14.46 3.80 30.34
CA SER A 123 15.02 4.74 29.36
C SER A 123 14.55 4.37 27.93
N ILE A 124 14.32 5.39 27.10
CA ILE A 124 13.81 5.22 25.74
C ILE A 124 14.72 4.30 24.91
N SER A 125 16.04 4.52 24.96
CA SER A 125 17.00 3.70 24.21
C SER A 125 16.98 2.24 24.64
N VAL A 126 16.96 1.97 25.96
CA VAL A 126 16.97 0.59 26.48
C VAL A 126 15.68 -0.15 26.13
N LEU A 127 14.55 0.55 26.11
CA LEU A 127 13.27 -0.03 25.69
C LEU A 127 13.23 -0.34 24.19
N GLU A 128 13.83 0.51 23.36
CA GLU A 128 14.04 0.28 21.93
C GLU A 128 14.95 -0.94 21.72
N ASP A 129 16.17 -0.90 22.27
CA ASP A 129 17.16 -1.97 22.15
C ASP A 129 16.56 -3.34 22.55
N LEU A 130 15.75 -3.37 23.62
CA LEU A 130 15.05 -4.58 24.05
C LEU A 130 14.00 -5.03 23.02
N PHE A 131 13.21 -4.11 22.45
CA PHE A 131 12.22 -4.46 21.42
C PHE A 131 12.90 -5.10 20.23
N GLU A 132 13.96 -4.47 19.73
CA GLU A 132 14.76 -4.96 18.60
C GLU A 132 15.39 -6.32 18.93
N SER A 133 15.95 -6.47 20.12
CA SER A 133 16.53 -7.75 20.57
C SER A 133 15.51 -8.89 20.58
N ILE A 134 14.27 -8.62 21.00
CA ILE A 134 13.16 -9.60 20.95
C ILE A 134 12.85 -9.97 19.50
N VAL A 135 12.76 -8.99 18.59
CA VAL A 135 12.55 -9.23 17.15
C VAL A 135 13.67 -10.10 16.57
N GLY A 136 14.91 -9.79 16.91
CA GLY A 136 16.09 -10.60 16.52
C GLY A 136 16.00 -12.05 17.02
N ALA A 137 15.63 -12.23 18.28
CA ALA A 137 15.46 -13.57 18.87
C ALA A 137 14.35 -14.37 18.18
N ILE A 138 13.18 -13.75 17.90
CA ILE A 138 12.07 -14.38 17.18
C ILE A 138 12.55 -14.79 15.76
N TYR A 139 13.19 -13.89 15.04
CA TYR A 139 13.68 -14.15 13.69
C TYR A 139 14.64 -15.33 13.63
N LEU A 140 15.57 -15.43 14.59
CA LEU A 140 16.51 -16.53 14.66
C LEU A 140 15.81 -17.85 15.02
N ASP A 141 14.90 -17.84 15.99
CA ASP A 141 14.20 -19.04 16.48
C ASP A 141 13.23 -19.64 15.46
N VAL A 142 12.60 -18.82 14.63
CA VAL A 142 11.76 -19.30 13.50
C VAL A 142 12.59 -19.75 12.28
N GLY A 143 13.93 -19.80 12.38
CA GLY A 143 14.84 -20.21 11.33
C GLY A 143 15.02 -19.17 10.22
N ARG A 144 15.05 -17.89 10.58
CA ARG A 144 15.22 -16.74 9.68
C ARG A 144 14.10 -16.63 8.64
N ASN A 145 12.91 -17.07 9.00
CA ASN A 145 11.72 -17.00 8.12
C ASN A 145 10.97 -15.70 8.35
N LEU A 146 11.07 -14.78 7.39
CA LEU A 146 10.49 -13.44 7.49
C LEU A 146 8.96 -13.47 7.66
N ASN A 147 8.25 -14.31 6.89
CA ASN A 147 6.79 -14.41 6.98
C ASN A 147 6.30 -14.92 8.35
N LYS A 148 7.04 -15.85 8.97
CA LYS A 148 6.72 -16.31 10.33
C LYS A 148 7.00 -15.21 11.34
N THR A 149 8.12 -14.51 11.19
CA THR A 149 8.47 -13.36 12.04
C THR A 149 7.42 -12.26 11.96
N LYS A 150 7.00 -11.91 10.74
CA LYS A 150 5.93 -10.91 10.48
C LYS A 150 4.67 -11.22 11.27
N LYS A 151 4.18 -12.45 11.20
CA LYS A 151 2.96 -12.89 11.91
C LYS A 151 3.02 -12.75 13.44
N ILE A 152 4.23 -12.75 14.01
CA ILE A 152 4.43 -12.61 15.45
C ILE A 152 4.67 -11.14 15.81
N VAL A 153 5.51 -10.43 15.06
CA VAL A 153 6.00 -9.09 15.41
C VAL A 153 4.99 -8.00 15.07
N ILE A 154 4.32 -8.05 13.92
CA ILE A 154 3.39 -6.99 13.49
C ILE A 154 2.25 -6.77 14.50
N PRO A 155 1.62 -7.81 15.08
CA PRO A 155 0.64 -7.61 16.15
C PRO A 155 1.18 -6.91 17.40
N LEU A 156 2.46 -7.10 17.75
CA LEU A 156 3.09 -6.43 18.91
C LEU A 156 3.27 -4.93 18.68
N LEU A 157 3.45 -4.52 17.44
CA LEU A 157 3.54 -3.12 17.04
C LEU A 157 2.17 -2.45 16.93
N GLU A 158 1.08 -3.21 16.80
CA GLU A 158 -0.26 -2.71 16.52
C GLU A 158 -0.25 -1.78 15.28
N ILE A 159 0.50 -2.18 14.26
CA ILE A 159 0.86 -1.32 13.13
C ILE A 159 -0.40 -0.84 12.39
N ASP A 160 -1.39 -1.70 12.21
CA ASP A 160 -2.60 -1.38 11.45
C ASP A 160 -3.40 -0.26 12.12
N SER A 161 -3.57 -0.30 13.45
CA SER A 161 -4.26 0.76 14.18
C SER A 161 -3.47 2.07 14.24
N GLU A 162 -2.14 2.01 14.29
CA GLU A 162 -1.30 3.21 14.25
C GLU A 162 -1.30 3.82 12.82
N LEU A 163 -1.38 2.99 11.78
CA LEU A 163 -1.53 3.44 10.40
C LEU A 163 -2.90 4.04 10.14
N ASP A 164 -3.99 3.47 10.66
CA ASP A 164 -5.34 4.04 10.57
C ASP A 164 -5.40 5.44 11.20
N GLU A 165 -4.72 5.62 12.36
CA GLU A 165 -4.58 6.95 12.97
C GLU A 165 -3.66 7.87 12.15
N TYR A 166 -2.65 7.31 11.50
CA TYR A 166 -1.71 8.03 10.66
C TYR A 166 -2.32 8.39 9.29
N ASP A 167 -3.15 7.53 8.71
CA ASP A 167 -3.84 7.76 7.42
C ASP A 167 -4.66 9.04 7.44
N GLY A 168 -5.25 9.40 8.58
CA GLY A 168 -5.85 10.72 8.79
C GLY A 168 -4.88 11.90 8.71
N LYS A 169 -3.56 11.65 8.72
CA LYS A 169 -2.47 12.63 8.63
C LYS A 169 -1.64 12.49 7.35
N ILE A 170 -1.81 11.39 6.60
CA ILE A 170 -1.12 11.19 5.32
C ILE A 170 -1.60 12.26 4.36
N LYS A 171 -0.67 13.03 3.85
CA LYS A 171 -0.93 13.93 2.73
C LYS A 171 -1.00 13.10 1.46
N ILE A 172 -2.16 12.49 1.19
CA ILE A 172 -2.41 11.74 -0.04
C ILE A 172 -1.92 12.58 -1.23
N SER A 173 -1.08 11.99 -2.05
CA SER A 173 -0.63 12.63 -3.28
C SER A 173 -1.68 12.46 -4.38
N TYR A 174 -2.76 13.23 -4.31
CA TYR A 174 -3.80 13.22 -5.34
C TYR A 174 -3.24 13.42 -6.75
N LYS A 175 -2.11 14.14 -6.88
CA LYS A 175 -1.41 14.27 -8.16
C LYS A 175 -0.92 12.91 -8.71
N ASN A 176 -0.41 12.05 -7.83
CA ASN A 176 0.02 10.70 -8.22
C ASN A 176 -1.20 9.85 -8.57
N LEU A 177 -2.25 9.89 -7.74
CA LEU A 177 -3.49 9.12 -7.98
C LEU A 177 -4.13 9.47 -9.33
N VAL A 178 -4.24 10.76 -9.67
CA VAL A 178 -4.75 11.18 -10.98
C VAL A 178 -3.83 10.74 -12.11
N GLN A 179 -2.50 10.79 -11.90
CA GLN A 179 -1.53 10.34 -12.90
C GLN A 179 -1.60 8.82 -13.12
N GLU A 180 -1.74 8.04 -12.07
CA GLU A 180 -1.91 6.59 -12.12
C GLU A 180 -3.22 6.21 -12.81
N TRP A 181 -4.30 6.91 -12.50
CA TRP A 181 -5.58 6.74 -13.17
C TRP A 181 -5.46 6.99 -14.68
N CYS A 182 -4.79 8.08 -15.08
CA CYS A 182 -4.51 8.36 -16.48
C CYS A 182 -3.71 7.21 -17.14
N ALA A 183 -2.69 6.70 -16.48
CA ALA A 183 -1.88 5.61 -17.00
C ALA A 183 -2.69 4.30 -17.13
N LYS A 184 -3.51 3.96 -16.12
CA LYS A 184 -4.39 2.78 -16.09
C LYS A 184 -5.37 2.77 -17.28
N TYR A 185 -5.94 3.93 -17.62
CA TYR A 185 -6.95 4.06 -18.66
C TYR A 185 -6.42 4.58 -20.00
N GLY A 186 -5.08 4.68 -20.14
CA GLY A 186 -4.43 5.03 -21.39
C GLY A 186 -4.56 6.49 -21.80
N TYR A 187 -4.81 7.39 -20.84
CA TYR A 187 -4.83 8.83 -21.06
C TYR A 187 -3.43 9.45 -20.91
N ASP A 188 -3.24 10.61 -21.52
CA ASP A 188 -2.07 11.44 -21.28
C ASP A 188 -2.02 11.90 -19.83
N ARG A 189 -0.82 12.28 -19.35
CA ARG A 189 -0.64 12.83 -18.01
C ARG A 189 -1.54 14.03 -17.75
N PRO A 190 -2.07 14.21 -16.52
CA PRO A 190 -2.88 15.36 -16.17
C PRO A 190 -2.11 16.67 -16.39
N VAL A 191 -2.79 17.68 -16.86
CA VAL A 191 -2.23 19.02 -17.13
C VAL A 191 -2.59 19.93 -15.95
N TYR A 192 -1.61 20.73 -15.51
CA TYR A 192 -1.77 21.73 -14.45
C TYR A 192 -1.48 23.11 -14.99
N GLU A 193 -2.47 24.00 -14.95
CA GLU A 193 -2.33 25.40 -15.28
C GLU A 193 -2.42 26.23 -13.99
N THR A 194 -1.30 26.79 -13.54
CA THR A 194 -1.22 27.49 -12.26
C THR A 194 -0.77 28.92 -12.45
N TYR A 195 -1.51 29.86 -11.88
CA TYR A 195 -1.21 31.29 -11.89
C TYR A 195 -1.26 31.89 -10.47
N GLN A 196 -0.52 32.96 -10.28
CA GLN A 196 -0.49 33.69 -9.03
C GLN A 196 -1.60 34.74 -9.01
N THR A 197 -2.31 34.84 -7.87
CA THR A 197 -3.32 35.86 -7.57
C THR A 197 -2.84 36.77 -6.45
N TYR A 198 -3.65 37.78 -6.12
CA TYR A 198 -3.37 38.65 -4.99
C TYR A 198 -3.32 37.89 -3.64
N ASP A 199 -4.18 36.89 -3.47
CA ASP A 199 -4.36 36.12 -2.24
C ASP A 199 -3.63 34.76 -2.23
N GLY A 200 -2.78 34.47 -3.26
CA GLY A 200 -2.05 33.21 -3.33
C GLY A 200 -1.92 32.66 -4.74
N PHE A 201 -2.21 31.38 -4.91
CA PHE A 201 -2.12 30.68 -6.20
C PHE A 201 -3.44 29.97 -6.48
N VAL A 202 -3.81 29.94 -7.76
CA VAL A 202 -4.92 29.13 -8.29
C VAL A 202 -4.36 28.17 -9.32
N SER A 203 -4.79 26.93 -9.27
CA SER A 203 -4.38 25.89 -10.22
C SER A 203 -5.61 25.14 -10.74
N THR A 204 -5.64 24.94 -12.06
CA THR A 204 -6.61 24.07 -12.71
C THR A 204 -5.90 22.77 -13.10
N CYS A 205 -6.42 21.63 -12.66
CA CYS A 205 -6.01 20.30 -13.08
C CYS A 205 -7.07 19.74 -14.05
N TYR A 206 -6.64 19.17 -15.18
CA TYR A 206 -7.55 18.52 -16.13
C TYR A 206 -6.83 17.42 -16.94
N ILE A 207 -7.62 16.50 -17.47
CA ILE A 207 -7.17 15.43 -18.36
C ILE A 207 -7.65 15.79 -19.77
N ARG A 208 -6.72 15.93 -20.75
CA ARG A 208 -7.03 16.49 -22.08
C ARG A 208 -8.16 15.76 -22.77
N GLU A 209 -8.26 14.55 -22.82
CA GLU A 209 -9.26 13.78 -23.59
C GLU A 209 -10.42 13.31 -22.71
N HIS A 210 -10.54 13.89 -21.51
CA HIS A 210 -11.56 13.54 -20.53
C HIS A 210 -12.21 14.82 -19.99
N ASN A 211 -13.55 14.81 -19.82
CA ASN A 211 -14.29 16.01 -19.38
C ASN A 211 -14.21 16.26 -17.86
N VAL A 212 -13.13 15.84 -17.21
CA VAL A 212 -12.91 16.05 -15.77
C VAL A 212 -11.91 17.16 -15.59
N LYS A 213 -12.28 18.16 -14.76
CA LYS A 213 -11.37 19.20 -14.32
C LYS A 213 -11.67 19.64 -12.90
N GLY A 214 -10.63 20.04 -12.16
CA GLY A 214 -10.73 20.61 -10.81
C GLY A 214 -9.92 21.89 -10.71
N GLU A 215 -10.43 22.86 -9.94
CA GLU A 215 -9.72 24.09 -9.61
C GLU A 215 -9.42 24.12 -8.12
N GLY A 216 -8.16 24.34 -7.76
CA GLY A 216 -7.68 24.42 -6.39
C GLY A 216 -6.93 25.71 -6.11
N THR A 217 -6.92 26.12 -4.85
CA THR A 217 -6.28 27.34 -4.37
C THR A 217 -5.20 27.00 -3.34
N GLY A 218 -4.27 27.92 -3.08
CA GLY A 218 -3.28 27.70 -2.04
C GLY A 218 -2.33 28.86 -1.82
N ASN A 219 -1.68 28.86 -0.67
CA ASN A 219 -0.65 29.87 -0.33
C ASN A 219 0.63 29.72 -1.18
N ASN A 220 0.79 28.61 -1.86
CA ASN A 220 1.87 28.36 -2.80
C ASN A 220 1.39 27.47 -3.95
N ARG A 221 2.16 27.45 -5.03
CA ARG A 221 1.86 26.66 -6.24
C ARG A 221 1.57 25.19 -5.95
N LYS A 222 2.40 24.56 -5.12
CA LYS A 222 2.29 23.13 -4.77
C LYS A 222 0.98 22.79 -4.06
N GLN A 223 0.51 23.68 -3.21
CA GLN A 223 -0.76 23.52 -2.49
C GLN A 223 -1.96 23.67 -3.42
N ALA A 224 -1.96 24.69 -4.29
CA ALA A 224 -3.04 24.89 -5.28
C ALA A 224 -3.14 23.70 -6.25
N GLU A 225 -2.01 23.21 -6.75
CA GLU A 225 -1.97 22.03 -7.62
C GLU A 225 -2.44 20.75 -6.92
N LYS A 226 -2.17 20.60 -5.60
CA LYS A 226 -2.63 19.46 -4.81
C LYS A 226 -4.15 19.48 -4.67
N GLU A 227 -4.73 20.61 -4.30
CA GLU A 227 -6.18 20.76 -4.13
C GLU A 227 -6.92 20.56 -5.47
N ALA A 228 -6.38 21.10 -6.58
CA ALA A 228 -6.92 20.85 -7.90
C ALA A 228 -6.92 19.37 -8.30
N ALA A 229 -5.85 18.64 -7.96
CA ALA A 229 -5.77 17.20 -8.19
C ALA A 229 -6.75 16.39 -7.31
N GLU A 230 -6.97 16.81 -6.06
CA GLU A 230 -7.95 16.19 -5.16
C GLU A 230 -9.36 16.24 -5.73
N ILE A 231 -9.78 17.42 -6.22
CA ILE A 231 -11.09 17.61 -6.83
C ILE A 231 -11.25 16.74 -8.09
N VAL A 232 -10.21 16.62 -8.91
CA VAL A 232 -10.23 15.73 -10.09
C VAL A 232 -10.34 14.27 -9.65
N TYR A 233 -9.56 13.84 -8.68
CA TYR A 233 -9.56 12.47 -8.20
C TYR A 233 -10.92 12.03 -7.65
N LEU A 234 -11.56 12.86 -6.82
CA LEU A 234 -12.89 12.58 -6.30
C LEU A 234 -13.95 12.45 -7.40
N GLN A 235 -13.86 13.28 -8.45
CA GLN A 235 -14.75 13.13 -9.62
C GLN A 235 -14.50 11.80 -10.35
N LEU A 236 -13.25 11.34 -10.44
CA LEU A 236 -12.91 10.04 -11.05
C LEU A 236 -13.40 8.86 -10.22
N GLU A 237 -13.31 8.93 -8.89
CA GLU A 237 -13.87 7.90 -7.99
C GLU A 237 -15.40 7.83 -8.09
N ASP A 238 -16.10 8.95 -8.11
CA ASP A 238 -17.56 8.98 -8.28
C ASP A 238 -17.98 8.33 -9.60
N ILE A 239 -17.19 8.53 -10.62
CA ILE A 239 -17.36 7.93 -11.93
C ILE A 239 -17.17 6.41 -11.89
N GLU A 240 -16.08 5.91 -11.29
CA GLU A 240 -15.83 4.47 -11.14
C GLU A 240 -16.92 3.81 -10.28
N SER A 241 -17.33 4.43 -9.19
CA SER A 241 -18.36 3.89 -8.30
C SER A 241 -19.75 3.87 -8.92
N SER A 242 -20.08 4.80 -9.80
CA SER A 242 -21.38 4.81 -10.52
C SER A 242 -21.53 3.63 -11.49
N PHE A 243 -20.39 3.08 -11.98
CA PHE A 243 -20.37 1.89 -12.85
C PHE A 243 -20.16 0.57 -12.09
N ALA A 244 -19.56 0.60 -10.90
CA ALA A 244 -19.30 -0.60 -10.08
C ALA A 244 -20.56 -1.33 -9.61
N GLY A 245 -21.74 -0.70 -9.68
CA GLY A 245 -23.04 -1.30 -9.35
C GLY A 245 -23.85 -1.80 -10.55
N LEU A 246 -23.36 -1.64 -11.78
CA LEU A 246 -24.06 -2.06 -12.98
C LEU A 246 -23.61 -3.46 -13.39
N GLU A 247 -24.56 -4.38 -13.54
CA GLU A 247 -24.29 -5.74 -14.03
C GLU A 247 -23.99 -5.68 -15.55
N ILE A 248 -22.70 -5.46 -15.88
CA ILE A 248 -22.23 -5.42 -17.27
C ILE A 248 -22.14 -6.86 -17.79
N SER A 249 -23.00 -7.19 -18.72
CA SER A 249 -23.03 -8.50 -19.39
C SER A 249 -22.63 -8.37 -20.86
N PHE A 250 -22.20 -9.46 -21.45
CA PHE A 250 -21.94 -9.54 -22.89
C PHE A 250 -23.14 -9.04 -23.73
N GLU A 251 -24.37 -9.34 -23.28
CA GLU A 251 -25.60 -8.98 -24.00
C GLU A 251 -25.88 -7.48 -24.02
N ASN A 252 -25.55 -6.76 -22.94
CA ASN A 252 -25.80 -5.31 -22.81
C ASN A 252 -24.57 -4.42 -23.12
N SER A 253 -23.43 -5.03 -23.46
CA SER A 253 -22.14 -4.35 -23.60
C SER A 253 -22.16 -3.13 -24.55
N ILE A 254 -22.88 -3.21 -25.69
CA ILE A 254 -22.96 -2.07 -26.62
C ILE A 254 -23.69 -0.89 -25.98
N ASN A 255 -24.80 -1.15 -25.27
CA ASN A 255 -25.59 -0.10 -24.63
C ASN A 255 -24.81 0.51 -23.47
N MET A 256 -24.20 -0.32 -22.64
CA MET A 256 -23.37 0.13 -21.51
C MET A 256 -22.20 1.00 -21.97
N LEU A 257 -21.52 0.63 -23.08
CA LEU A 257 -20.45 1.44 -23.63
C LEU A 257 -20.95 2.77 -24.19
N GLN A 258 -22.16 2.80 -24.77
CA GLN A 258 -22.77 4.04 -25.23
C GLN A 258 -23.21 4.95 -24.08
N GLU A 259 -23.79 4.38 -23.03
CA GLU A 259 -24.16 5.09 -21.80
C GLU A 259 -22.91 5.69 -21.14
N TYR A 260 -21.85 4.89 -21.03
CA TYR A 260 -20.54 5.37 -20.58
C TYR A 260 -20.06 6.57 -21.38
N CYS A 261 -20.08 6.49 -22.72
CA CYS A 261 -19.65 7.60 -23.57
C CYS A 261 -20.52 8.85 -23.39
N GLN A 262 -21.84 8.66 -23.23
CA GLN A 262 -22.78 9.77 -23.02
C GLN A 262 -22.56 10.43 -21.66
N GLU A 263 -22.35 9.66 -20.61
CA GLU A 263 -22.12 10.17 -19.26
C GLU A 263 -20.78 10.89 -19.11
N LYS A 264 -19.78 10.43 -19.89
CA LYS A 264 -18.45 11.06 -19.95
C LYS A 264 -18.37 12.22 -20.95
N ASP A 265 -19.43 12.53 -21.66
CA ASP A 265 -19.45 13.53 -22.75
C ASP A 265 -18.33 13.32 -23.77
N ILE A 266 -18.03 12.04 -24.09
CA ILE A 266 -17.06 11.64 -25.12
C ILE A 266 -17.77 11.11 -26.36
N PRO A 267 -17.13 11.16 -27.55
CA PRO A 267 -17.72 10.64 -28.80
C PRO A 267 -18.16 9.17 -28.63
N LYS A 268 -19.30 8.84 -29.23
CA LYS A 268 -19.79 7.45 -29.25
C LYS A 268 -18.76 6.53 -29.92
N PRO A 269 -18.71 5.24 -29.50
CA PRO A 269 -17.79 4.28 -30.09
C PRO A 269 -18.14 4.02 -31.55
N GLU A 270 -17.11 4.01 -32.40
CA GLU A 270 -17.25 3.58 -33.80
C GLU A 270 -17.02 2.09 -33.94
N TYR A 271 -17.82 1.44 -34.78
CA TYR A 271 -17.68 0.02 -35.08
C TYR A 271 -17.36 -0.19 -36.55
N LYS A 272 -16.23 -0.83 -36.85
CA LYS A 272 -15.80 -1.14 -38.22
C LYS A 272 -15.64 -2.65 -38.38
N THR A 273 -16.37 -3.24 -39.32
CA THR A 273 -16.11 -4.61 -39.74
C THR A 273 -14.84 -4.64 -40.55
N VAL A 274 -13.84 -5.35 -40.12
CA VAL A 274 -12.51 -5.41 -40.72
C VAL A 274 -12.26 -6.73 -41.44
N ASN A 275 -13.00 -7.77 -41.15
CA ASN A 275 -12.90 -9.06 -41.80
C ASN A 275 -14.23 -9.81 -41.82
N ASP A 276 -14.45 -10.64 -42.87
CA ASP A 276 -15.54 -11.61 -43.00
C ASP A 276 -14.94 -12.84 -43.64
N ILE A 277 -14.81 -13.91 -42.85
CA ILE A 277 -14.31 -15.23 -43.29
C ILE A 277 -15.49 -16.14 -43.50
N ILE A 278 -15.57 -16.72 -44.68
CA ILE A 278 -16.59 -17.73 -45.02
C ILE A 278 -15.93 -19.10 -45.04
N PHE A 279 -16.45 -20.01 -44.26
CA PHE A 279 -15.95 -21.37 -44.15
C PHE A 279 -16.64 -22.31 -45.19
N ASP A 280 -16.09 -23.49 -45.40
CA ASP A 280 -16.57 -24.47 -46.37
C ASP A 280 -18.02 -24.96 -46.09
N ASP A 281 -18.49 -24.82 -44.86
CA ASP A 281 -19.86 -25.13 -44.43
C ASP A 281 -20.85 -23.97 -44.55
N ASN A 282 -20.45 -22.87 -45.23
CA ASN A 282 -21.19 -21.63 -45.34
C ASN A 282 -21.40 -20.87 -43.99
N SER A 283 -20.69 -21.21 -42.94
CA SER A 283 -20.64 -20.36 -41.74
C SER A 283 -19.74 -19.14 -41.96
N HIS A 284 -20.04 -18.06 -41.24
CA HIS A 284 -19.30 -16.82 -41.30
C HIS A 284 -18.61 -16.53 -39.97
N GLU A 285 -17.39 -15.98 -40.00
CA GLU A 285 -16.77 -15.35 -38.85
C GLU A 285 -16.47 -13.87 -39.20
N PHE A 286 -17.24 -12.98 -38.59
CA PHE A 286 -17.02 -11.54 -38.69
C PHE A 286 -16.03 -11.06 -37.63
N THR A 287 -15.10 -10.21 -38.03
CA THR A 287 -14.22 -9.48 -37.12
C THR A 287 -14.59 -8.00 -37.14
N VAL A 288 -14.87 -7.44 -35.95
CA VAL A 288 -15.28 -6.04 -35.79
C VAL A 288 -14.33 -5.34 -34.81
N HIS A 289 -13.88 -4.17 -35.19
CA HIS A 289 -13.18 -3.26 -34.29
C HIS A 289 -14.18 -2.28 -33.66
N CYS A 290 -14.15 -2.16 -32.33
CA CYS A 290 -14.76 -1.09 -31.55
C CYS A 290 -13.69 -0.04 -31.31
N ILE A 291 -13.89 1.18 -31.79
CA ILE A 291 -12.91 2.28 -31.72
C ILE A 291 -13.46 3.36 -30.81
N LEU A 292 -12.69 3.73 -29.79
CA LEU A 292 -13.01 4.79 -28.85
C LEU A 292 -11.75 5.57 -28.50
N ASN A 293 -11.77 6.89 -28.64
CA ASN A 293 -10.64 7.79 -28.35
C ASN A 293 -9.30 7.32 -28.94
N GLY A 294 -9.31 6.86 -30.19
CA GLY A 294 -8.09 6.40 -30.89
C GLY A 294 -7.57 5.02 -30.47
N LYS A 295 -8.20 4.38 -29.50
CA LYS A 295 -7.95 2.98 -29.10
C LYS A 295 -8.97 2.08 -29.77
N TYR A 296 -8.61 0.79 -29.99
CA TYR A 296 -9.57 -0.16 -30.50
C TYR A 296 -9.46 -1.50 -29.79
N THR A 297 -10.59 -2.20 -29.75
CA THR A 297 -10.68 -3.61 -29.33
C THR A 297 -11.31 -4.42 -30.45
N GLU A 298 -10.92 -5.68 -30.55
CA GLU A 298 -11.39 -6.61 -31.56
C GLU A 298 -12.37 -7.62 -31.00
N GLY A 299 -13.50 -7.77 -31.66
CA GLY A 299 -14.48 -8.82 -31.38
C GLY A 299 -14.75 -9.67 -32.60
N LYS A 300 -15.02 -10.95 -32.39
CA LYS A 300 -15.36 -11.96 -33.40
C LYS A 300 -16.72 -12.57 -33.13
N GLY A 301 -17.40 -13.05 -34.16
CA GLY A 301 -18.68 -13.71 -34.01
C GLY A 301 -19.24 -14.17 -35.34
N GLU A 302 -20.20 -15.13 -35.30
CA GLU A 302 -20.87 -15.65 -36.47
C GLU A 302 -21.77 -14.60 -37.15
N ARG A 303 -22.09 -13.55 -36.41
CA ARG A 303 -22.87 -12.39 -36.89
C ARG A 303 -22.17 -11.09 -36.51
N VAL A 304 -22.30 -10.12 -37.37
CA VAL A 304 -21.73 -8.75 -37.14
C VAL A 304 -22.18 -8.19 -35.77
N LYS A 305 -23.43 -8.49 -35.33
CA LYS A 305 -23.96 -8.03 -34.05
C LYS A 305 -23.24 -8.68 -32.86
N GLU A 306 -22.88 -9.95 -32.96
CA GLU A 306 -22.14 -10.69 -31.92
C GLU A 306 -20.69 -10.18 -31.83
N ALA A 307 -20.03 -10.03 -33.00
CA ALA A 307 -18.70 -9.46 -33.07
C ALA A 307 -18.65 -8.02 -32.48
N LYS A 308 -19.71 -7.22 -32.73
CA LYS A 308 -19.83 -5.88 -32.10
C LYS A 308 -19.97 -5.94 -30.58
N LYS A 309 -20.77 -6.90 -30.06
CA LYS A 309 -20.92 -7.07 -28.61
C LYS A 309 -19.61 -7.47 -27.96
N GLU A 310 -18.88 -8.40 -28.58
CA GLU A 310 -17.58 -8.83 -28.06
C GLU A 310 -16.56 -7.70 -28.08
N ALA A 311 -16.51 -6.91 -29.16
CA ALA A 311 -15.63 -5.74 -29.25
C ALA A 311 -15.99 -4.69 -28.20
N ALA A 312 -17.28 -4.44 -27.97
CA ALA A 312 -17.75 -3.50 -26.94
C ALA A 312 -17.46 -4.00 -25.53
N TYR A 313 -17.66 -5.30 -25.27
CA TYR A 313 -17.36 -5.92 -23.99
C TYR A 313 -15.88 -5.83 -23.63
N LYS A 314 -15.00 -6.14 -24.60
CA LYS A 314 -13.56 -5.97 -24.47
C LYS A 314 -13.15 -4.49 -24.29
N MET A 315 -13.90 -3.55 -24.87
CA MET A 315 -13.65 -2.13 -24.63
C MET A 315 -14.03 -1.71 -23.20
N LEU A 316 -15.15 -2.23 -22.67
CA LEU A 316 -15.54 -2.02 -21.27
C LEU A 316 -14.56 -2.65 -20.29
N ASP A 317 -14.02 -3.83 -20.61
CA ASP A 317 -12.95 -4.49 -19.85
C ASP A 317 -11.64 -3.65 -19.91
N TYR A 318 -11.24 -3.19 -21.10
CA TYR A 318 -10.10 -2.29 -21.27
C TYR A 318 -10.24 -0.98 -20.46
N LEU A 319 -11.48 -0.48 -20.34
CA LEU A 319 -11.80 0.69 -19.52
C LEU A 319 -11.89 0.38 -18.00
N GLY A 320 -11.69 -0.89 -17.60
CA GLY A 320 -11.74 -1.32 -16.21
C GLY A 320 -13.15 -1.31 -15.60
N LEU A 321 -14.19 -1.38 -16.44
CA LEU A 321 -15.60 -1.33 -16.01
C LEU A 321 -16.21 -2.72 -15.80
N ILE A 322 -15.49 -3.79 -16.15
CA ILE A 322 -15.89 -5.19 -15.94
C ILE A 322 -15.02 -5.78 -14.85
N GLN A 323 -15.64 -6.37 -13.81
CA GLN A 323 -14.95 -7.08 -12.73
C GLN A 323 -14.75 -8.55 -13.09
#